data_43653b06f668ff0232b5f5bb69a4d5f5
#
_entry.id   43653b06f668ff0232b5f5bb69a4d5f5
#
_cell.length_a   1.000
_cell.length_b   1.000
_cell.length_c   1.000
_cell.angle_alpha   90.00
_cell.angle_beta   90.00
_cell.angle_gamma   90.00
#
_symmetry.space_group_name_H-M   'P 1'
#
loop_
_entity.id
_entity.type
_entity.pdbx_description
1 polymer ?
#
loop_
_entity_poly.entity_id
_entity_poly.type
_entity_poly.pdbx_seq_one_letter_code
_entity_poly.pdbx_strand_id
1 'polypeptide(L)'
;MGGGGHYTVVTQELIALATVQLGTKPLFWGRYFKGPGDQNPVRYQAQLEGLILNSNRIRVLPIAQQTNNVALDQSTGHRDGLRNGAAIISSFGQIYLSNLVDGILVFLDVEGPPNPSLSVEYYKGWSNGLIVAGRTEMVEAGASEGIRFLPAVYGPKGDDSTWQSLGHAVAEQAQCAGVWIARPGTIGCHSLREWNDDWIRPKSLSNAIMPLLWQGVQECAGLDYSRLNPSDPGSILNRLILPPNGQETVDVLSSGLS
;
A
#
# COMPACT_ATOMS: atom_id res chain seq x y z
N MET A 1 -3.19 -12.32 -8.05
CA MET A 1 -2.92 -11.21 -8.97
C MET A 1 -3.79 -10.04 -8.59
N GLY A 2 -3.39 -8.81 -8.86
CA GLY A 2 -4.14 -7.61 -8.56
C GLY A 2 -3.90 -6.52 -9.60
N GLY A 3 -4.80 -5.55 -9.63
CA GLY A 3 -4.73 -4.38 -10.49
C GLY A 3 -4.69 -3.10 -9.66
N GLY A 4 -4.20 -2.03 -10.24
CA GLY A 4 -4.24 -0.70 -9.70
C GLY A 4 -4.39 0.30 -10.84
N GLY A 5 -5.27 1.28 -10.67
CA GLY A 5 -5.48 2.34 -11.65
C GLY A 5 -4.95 3.66 -11.11
N HIS A 6 -4.22 4.37 -11.94
CA HIS A 6 -3.55 5.60 -11.49
C HIS A 6 -4.48 6.77 -11.21
N TYR A 7 -5.68 6.84 -11.85
CA TYR A 7 -6.36 8.13 -11.93
C TYR A 7 -7.87 8.10 -11.69
N THR A 8 -8.47 6.94 -11.40
CA THR A 8 -9.93 6.85 -11.31
C THR A 8 -10.41 6.05 -10.11
N VAL A 9 -11.62 6.36 -9.65
CA VAL A 9 -12.38 5.57 -8.69
C VAL A 9 -12.61 4.16 -9.25
N VAL A 10 -12.48 3.13 -8.42
CA VAL A 10 -12.72 1.74 -8.83
C VAL A 10 -14.21 1.52 -9.10
N THR A 11 -14.52 1.02 -10.29
CA THR A 11 -15.88 0.69 -10.74
C THR A 11 -16.01 -0.77 -11.10
N GLN A 12 -17.24 -1.25 -11.28
CA GLN A 12 -17.49 -2.63 -11.75
C GLN A 12 -16.92 -2.87 -13.15
N GLU A 13 -16.96 -1.87 -14.02
CA GLU A 13 -16.40 -1.94 -15.38
C GLU A 13 -14.88 -2.12 -15.34
N LEU A 14 -14.18 -1.40 -14.45
CA LEU A 14 -12.73 -1.55 -14.27
C LEU A 14 -12.37 -2.93 -13.71
N ILE A 15 -13.17 -3.46 -12.78
CA ILE A 15 -12.97 -4.83 -12.26
C ILE A 15 -13.19 -5.86 -13.37
N ALA A 16 -14.21 -5.69 -14.21
CA ALA A 16 -14.46 -6.57 -15.35
C ALA A 16 -13.30 -6.53 -16.35
N LEU A 17 -12.82 -5.33 -16.69
CA LEU A 17 -11.67 -5.13 -17.57
C LEU A 17 -10.41 -5.84 -17.01
N ALA A 18 -10.09 -5.61 -15.72
CA ALA A 18 -8.97 -6.26 -15.07
C ALA A 18 -9.13 -7.79 -15.04
N THR A 19 -10.36 -8.29 -14.86
CA THR A 19 -10.64 -9.73 -14.87
C THR A 19 -10.33 -10.36 -16.24
N VAL A 20 -10.70 -9.69 -17.32
CA VAL A 20 -10.37 -10.13 -18.69
C VAL A 20 -8.86 -10.18 -18.90
N GLN A 21 -8.14 -9.15 -18.49
CA GLN A 21 -6.69 -9.06 -18.67
C GLN A 21 -5.90 -10.06 -17.83
N LEU A 22 -6.33 -10.29 -16.60
CA LEU A 22 -5.69 -11.24 -15.69
C LEU A 22 -6.11 -12.70 -15.93
N GLY A 23 -7.20 -12.93 -16.68
CA GLY A 23 -7.84 -14.25 -16.80
C GLY A 23 -8.52 -14.71 -15.51
N THR A 24 -8.54 -13.88 -14.47
CA THR A 24 -9.18 -14.15 -13.18
C THR A 24 -9.49 -12.82 -12.48
N LYS A 25 -10.46 -12.85 -11.57
CA LYS A 25 -10.82 -11.66 -10.78
C LYS A 25 -9.62 -11.19 -9.95
N PRO A 26 -9.33 -9.87 -9.89
CA PRO A 26 -8.29 -9.32 -9.02
C PRO A 26 -8.54 -9.70 -7.56
N LEU A 27 -7.48 -10.02 -6.82
CA LEU A 27 -7.54 -10.28 -5.38
C LEU A 27 -7.34 -9.02 -4.55
N PHE A 28 -6.67 -8.04 -5.11
CA PHE A 28 -6.39 -6.76 -4.47
C PHE A 28 -6.36 -5.63 -5.50
N TRP A 29 -6.48 -4.37 -4.99
CA TRP A 29 -6.40 -3.16 -5.78
C TRP A 29 -5.58 -2.10 -5.05
N GLY A 30 -4.53 -1.59 -5.68
CA GLY A 30 -3.69 -0.52 -5.14
C GLY A 30 -4.45 0.80 -5.10
N ARG A 31 -4.49 1.48 -3.95
CA ARG A 31 -5.09 2.80 -3.79
C ARG A 31 -4.21 3.72 -2.97
N TYR A 32 -4.20 5.00 -3.34
CA TYR A 32 -3.34 6.00 -2.75
C TYR A 32 -3.94 6.66 -1.51
N PHE A 33 -3.07 6.93 -0.53
CA PHE A 33 -3.37 7.65 0.69
C PHE A 33 -2.30 8.72 0.91
N LYS A 34 -2.69 10.00 1.07
CA LYS A 34 -1.77 11.12 1.31
C LYS A 34 -2.02 11.83 2.62
N GLY A 35 -3.25 12.19 2.88
CA GLY A 35 -3.68 12.84 4.10
C GLY A 35 -5.20 12.73 4.28
N PRO A 36 -5.70 12.91 5.51
CA PRO A 36 -7.13 12.88 5.78
C PRO A 36 -7.87 13.94 4.95
N GLY A 37 -9.05 13.59 4.44
CA GLY A 37 -9.92 14.50 3.69
C GLY A 37 -9.45 14.87 2.28
N ASP A 38 -8.39 14.23 1.76
CA ASP A 38 -7.94 14.45 0.38
C ASP A 38 -8.95 13.83 -0.61
N GLN A 39 -9.69 14.69 -1.32
CA GLN A 39 -10.75 14.33 -2.27
C GLN A 39 -10.26 14.09 -3.71
N ASN A 40 -8.95 14.10 -3.94
CA ASN A 40 -8.40 13.82 -5.26
C ASN A 40 -8.86 12.42 -5.73
N PRO A 41 -9.42 12.24 -6.95
CA PRO A 41 -9.90 10.95 -7.47
C PRO A 41 -8.85 9.83 -7.49
N VAL A 42 -7.58 10.18 -7.48
CA VAL A 42 -6.47 9.23 -7.35
C VAL A 42 -6.47 8.55 -5.97
N ARG A 43 -7.04 9.21 -4.93
CA ARG A 43 -7.11 8.68 -3.57
C ARG A 43 -8.25 7.68 -3.43
N TYR A 44 -8.10 6.79 -2.45
CA TYR A 44 -9.19 5.90 -2.07
C TYR A 44 -10.42 6.69 -1.61
N GLN A 45 -11.55 6.38 -2.22
CA GLN A 45 -12.84 7.01 -1.96
C GLN A 45 -13.76 5.99 -1.28
N ALA A 46 -13.72 5.91 0.05
CA ALA A 46 -14.43 4.88 0.82
C ALA A 46 -15.91 4.75 0.46
N GLN A 47 -16.60 5.89 0.28
CA GLN A 47 -18.04 5.94 -0.04
C GLN A 47 -18.37 5.42 -1.46
N LEU A 48 -17.43 5.54 -2.41
CA LEU A 48 -17.64 5.17 -3.81
C LEU A 48 -17.11 3.77 -4.12
N GLU A 49 -15.99 3.38 -3.51
CA GLU A 49 -15.26 2.15 -3.85
C GLU A 49 -15.47 1.03 -2.83
N GLY A 50 -15.72 1.38 -1.56
CA GLY A 50 -15.71 0.41 -0.47
C GLY A 50 -16.68 -0.75 -0.67
N LEU A 51 -17.94 -0.47 -0.99
CA LEU A 51 -18.95 -1.49 -1.23
C LEU A 51 -18.65 -2.33 -2.48
N ILE A 52 -18.14 -1.70 -3.54
CA ILE A 52 -17.78 -2.37 -4.79
C ILE A 52 -16.63 -3.37 -4.53
N LEU A 53 -15.58 -2.93 -3.86
CA LEU A 53 -14.43 -3.78 -3.54
C LEU A 53 -14.83 -4.90 -2.57
N ASN A 54 -15.60 -4.59 -1.52
CA ASN A 54 -16.05 -5.60 -0.56
C ASN A 54 -16.91 -6.68 -1.24
N SER A 55 -17.95 -6.30 -2.00
CA SER A 55 -18.84 -7.25 -2.69
C SER A 55 -18.10 -8.16 -3.66
N ASN A 56 -17.01 -7.68 -4.24
CA ASN A 56 -16.13 -8.45 -5.11
C ASN A 56 -15.03 -9.21 -4.35
N ARG A 57 -14.93 -9.07 -3.02
CA ARG A 57 -13.85 -9.65 -2.20
C ARG A 57 -12.46 -9.19 -2.64
N ILE A 58 -12.35 -7.96 -3.13
CA ILE A 58 -11.08 -7.34 -3.55
C ILE A 58 -10.56 -6.49 -2.40
N ARG A 59 -9.33 -6.77 -1.97
CA ARG A 59 -8.70 -6.05 -0.88
C ARG A 59 -8.03 -4.77 -1.37
N VAL A 60 -8.04 -3.73 -0.56
CA VAL A 60 -7.27 -2.50 -0.80
C VAL A 60 -5.83 -2.73 -0.37
N LEU A 61 -4.88 -2.43 -1.27
CA LEU A 61 -3.46 -2.36 -1.00
C LEU A 61 -3.11 -0.88 -0.81
N PRO A 62 -2.83 -0.43 0.44
CA PRO A 62 -2.54 0.97 0.71
C PRO A 62 -1.19 1.42 0.14
N ILE A 63 -1.20 2.51 -0.62
CA ILE A 63 -0.02 3.17 -1.19
C ILE A 63 0.09 4.58 -0.61
N ALA A 64 1.16 4.86 0.10
CA ALA A 64 1.47 6.17 0.67
C ALA A 64 2.15 7.05 -0.38
N GLN A 65 1.43 8.02 -0.95
CA GLN A 65 1.96 8.85 -2.03
C GLN A 65 2.68 10.08 -1.51
N GLN A 66 4.02 10.01 -1.49
CA GLN A 66 4.91 11.09 -1.05
C GLN A 66 6.10 11.31 -2.03
N THR A 67 5.90 11.04 -3.29
CA THR A 67 6.93 10.93 -4.35
C THR A 67 7.98 12.06 -4.34
N ASN A 68 7.56 13.32 -4.08
CA ASN A 68 8.48 14.46 -4.10
C ASN A 68 9.24 14.65 -2.77
N ASN A 69 8.84 13.98 -1.69
CA ASN A 69 9.40 14.18 -0.35
C ASN A 69 10.40 13.08 0.05
N VAL A 70 10.45 11.98 -0.68
CA VAL A 70 11.18 10.77 -0.28
C VAL A 70 12.70 10.94 -0.13
N ALA A 71 13.27 12.04 -0.64
CA ALA A 71 14.68 12.39 -0.48
C ALA A 71 14.95 13.38 0.66
N LEU A 72 13.90 13.84 1.37
CA LEU A 72 14.04 14.85 2.42
C LEU A 72 14.51 14.25 3.75
N ASP A 73 14.38 15.01 4.82
CA ASP A 73 14.85 14.67 6.15
C ASP A 73 13.89 13.77 6.94
N GLN A 74 14.36 13.29 8.09
CA GLN A 74 13.62 12.40 8.99
C GLN A 74 12.35 13.05 9.55
N SER A 75 12.36 14.35 9.84
CA SER A 75 11.20 15.05 10.41
C SER A 75 10.07 15.16 9.38
N THR A 76 10.41 15.40 8.12
CA THR A 76 9.47 15.39 7.01
C THR A 76 8.88 13.99 6.80
N GLY A 77 9.73 12.96 6.80
CA GLY A 77 9.28 11.58 6.73
C GLY A 77 8.30 11.25 7.86
N HIS A 78 8.64 11.57 9.10
CA HIS A 78 7.78 11.30 10.26
C HIS A 78 6.40 11.96 10.12
N ARG A 79 6.34 13.24 9.76
CA ARG A 79 5.08 13.95 9.52
C ARG A 79 4.25 13.31 8.40
N ASP A 80 4.89 12.90 7.32
CA ASP A 80 4.21 12.26 6.19
C ASP A 80 3.70 10.87 6.57
N GLY A 81 4.45 10.10 7.35
CA GLY A 81 4.01 8.81 7.89
C GLY A 81 2.77 8.93 8.79
N LEU A 82 2.75 9.90 9.71
CA LEU A 82 1.58 10.23 10.53
C LEU A 82 0.36 10.55 9.66
N ARG A 83 0.52 11.39 8.64
CA ARG A 83 -0.59 11.78 7.74
C ARG A 83 -1.12 10.61 6.91
N ASN A 84 -0.24 9.74 6.41
CA ASN A 84 -0.66 8.54 5.67
C ASN A 84 -1.44 7.58 6.58
N GLY A 85 -0.96 7.34 7.79
CA GLY A 85 -1.67 6.52 8.79
C GLY A 85 -3.05 7.10 9.12
N ALA A 86 -3.13 8.40 9.41
CA ALA A 86 -4.40 9.08 9.68
C ALA A 86 -5.36 9.02 8.49
N ALA A 87 -4.86 9.11 7.24
CA ALA A 87 -5.70 8.97 6.05
C ALA A 87 -6.32 7.56 5.92
N ILE A 88 -5.55 6.52 6.22
CA ILE A 88 -6.03 5.13 6.22
C ILE A 88 -7.07 4.95 7.32
N ILE A 89 -6.79 5.42 8.55
CA ILE A 89 -7.71 5.32 9.69
C ILE A 89 -9.03 6.04 9.39
N SER A 90 -8.97 7.26 8.86
CA SER A 90 -10.14 8.03 8.45
C SER A 90 -10.98 7.35 7.38
N SER A 91 -10.35 6.55 6.51
CA SER A 91 -11.03 5.89 5.39
C SER A 91 -11.75 4.60 5.76
N PHE A 92 -11.24 3.85 6.73
CA PHE A 92 -11.78 2.52 7.08
C PHE A 92 -12.35 2.45 8.49
N GLY A 93 -12.08 3.42 9.32
CA GLY A 93 -12.48 3.44 10.73
C GLY A 93 -11.48 2.71 11.64
N GLN A 94 -11.24 3.32 12.79
CA GLN A 94 -10.26 2.87 13.77
C GLN A 94 -10.59 1.48 14.34
N ILE A 95 -11.83 1.28 14.78
CA ILE A 95 -12.28 0.01 15.37
C ILE A 95 -12.15 -1.14 14.35
N TYR A 96 -12.52 -0.88 13.10
CA TYR A 96 -12.39 -1.87 12.04
C TYR A 96 -10.94 -2.30 11.82
N LEU A 97 -10.03 -1.32 11.71
CA LEU A 97 -8.61 -1.60 11.46
C LEU A 97 -7.90 -2.26 12.63
N SER A 98 -8.29 -1.97 13.88
CA SER A 98 -7.71 -2.61 15.08
C SER A 98 -8.00 -4.11 15.17
N ASN A 99 -9.06 -4.57 14.51
CA ASN A 99 -9.40 -5.99 14.43
C ASN A 99 -8.59 -6.77 13.37
N LEU A 100 -7.76 -6.10 12.58
CA LEU A 100 -6.89 -6.74 11.60
C LEU A 100 -5.57 -7.23 12.26
N VAL A 101 -5.64 -8.37 12.92
CA VAL A 101 -4.59 -8.93 13.79
C VAL A 101 -3.24 -9.19 13.07
N ASP A 102 -3.26 -9.48 11.76
CA ASP A 102 -2.05 -9.72 10.97
C ASP A 102 -1.28 -8.43 10.64
N GLY A 103 -1.86 -7.27 10.98
CA GLY A 103 -1.35 -5.95 10.64
C GLY A 103 -1.68 -5.55 9.20
N ILE A 104 -1.32 -4.32 8.84
CA ILE A 104 -1.70 -3.69 7.57
C ILE A 104 -0.44 -3.26 6.82
N LEU A 105 -0.17 -3.87 5.66
CA LEU A 105 0.90 -3.44 4.76
C LEU A 105 0.57 -2.08 4.16
N VAL A 106 1.53 -1.15 4.25
CA VAL A 106 1.45 0.18 3.63
C VAL A 106 2.72 0.42 2.83
N PHE A 107 2.59 0.62 1.52
CA PHE A 107 3.72 0.80 0.62
C PHE A 107 4.00 2.29 0.39
N LEU A 108 5.18 2.75 0.80
CA LEU A 108 5.68 4.07 0.42
C LEU A 108 5.97 4.07 -1.09
N ASP A 109 5.38 5.03 -1.79
CA ASP A 109 5.51 5.19 -3.23
C ASP A 109 6.81 5.93 -3.59
N VAL A 110 7.77 5.22 -4.16
CA VAL A 110 9.04 5.76 -4.66
C VAL A 110 9.12 5.55 -6.16
N GLU A 111 8.92 6.60 -6.93
CA GLU A 111 8.84 6.52 -8.40
C GLU A 111 10.21 6.40 -9.09
N GLY A 112 11.30 6.73 -8.37
CA GLY A 112 12.64 6.74 -8.95
C GLY A 112 12.87 7.81 -10.03
N PRO A 113 14.03 7.82 -10.69
CA PRO A 113 14.37 8.84 -11.68
C PRO A 113 13.31 8.97 -12.80
N PRO A 114 12.92 10.22 -13.21
CA PRO A 114 13.55 11.49 -12.84
C PRO A 114 13.15 12.03 -11.46
N ASN A 115 12.24 11.38 -10.74
CA ASN A 115 11.91 11.74 -9.35
C ASN A 115 13.05 11.34 -8.39
N PRO A 116 13.10 11.93 -7.20
CA PRO A 116 14.16 11.62 -6.24
C PRO A 116 14.08 10.16 -5.76
N SER A 117 15.26 9.56 -5.55
CA SER A 117 15.40 8.27 -4.87
C SER A 117 15.20 8.43 -3.36
N LEU A 118 14.83 7.34 -2.69
CA LEU A 118 14.61 7.31 -1.24
C LEU A 118 15.88 7.65 -0.45
N SER A 119 15.77 8.53 0.54
CA SER A 119 16.84 8.75 1.53
C SER A 119 16.66 7.86 2.77
N VAL A 120 17.77 7.52 3.44
CA VAL A 120 17.79 6.78 4.71
C VAL A 120 16.96 7.49 5.77
N GLU A 121 17.21 8.80 5.94
CA GLU A 121 16.57 9.61 6.98
C GLU A 121 15.07 9.73 6.75
N TYR A 122 14.65 10.00 5.52
CA TYR A 122 13.23 10.07 5.23
C TYR A 122 12.52 8.74 5.56
N TYR A 123 13.07 7.60 5.12
CA TYR A 123 12.44 6.31 5.38
C TYR A 123 12.33 5.99 6.88
N LYS A 124 13.40 6.25 7.65
CA LYS A 124 13.38 6.09 9.12
C LYS A 124 12.27 6.91 9.76
N GLY A 125 12.15 8.18 9.33
CA GLY A 125 11.08 9.07 9.79
C GLY A 125 9.70 8.54 9.39
N TRP A 126 9.50 8.22 8.11
CA TRP A 126 8.21 7.79 7.58
C TRP A 126 7.70 6.49 8.22
N SER A 127 8.56 5.49 8.31
CA SER A 127 8.19 4.21 8.93
C SER A 127 7.82 4.37 10.41
N ASN A 128 8.57 5.19 11.15
CA ASN A 128 8.26 5.52 12.54
C ASN A 128 6.94 6.29 12.65
N GLY A 129 6.73 7.34 11.84
CA GLY A 129 5.51 8.14 11.85
C GLY A 129 4.27 7.31 11.54
N LEU A 130 4.34 6.41 10.58
CA LEU A 130 3.25 5.49 10.22
C LEU A 130 2.88 4.57 11.40
N ILE A 131 3.89 4.00 12.08
CA ILE A 131 3.69 3.13 13.25
C ILE A 131 3.07 3.93 14.42
N VAL A 132 3.55 5.15 14.65
CA VAL A 132 3.04 6.04 15.70
C VAL A 132 1.58 6.40 15.44
N ALA A 133 1.19 6.67 14.19
CA ALA A 133 -0.21 6.94 13.84
C ALA A 133 -1.16 5.83 14.31
N GLY A 134 -0.77 4.56 14.10
CA GLY A 134 -1.59 3.42 14.55
C GLY A 134 -1.70 3.27 16.07
N ARG A 135 -0.76 3.82 16.84
CA ARG A 135 -0.74 3.75 18.30
C ARG A 135 -1.48 4.91 18.96
N THR A 136 -1.32 6.11 18.44
CA THR A 136 -1.79 7.35 19.07
C THR A 136 -3.32 7.43 19.10
N GLU A 137 -3.96 7.09 18.00
CA GLU A 137 -5.42 7.13 17.88
C GLU A 137 -6.13 6.21 18.89
N MET A 138 -5.47 5.13 19.33
CA MET A 138 -6.06 4.11 20.21
C MET A 138 -6.11 4.51 21.67
N VAL A 139 -5.17 5.34 22.14
CA VAL A 139 -5.16 5.84 23.52
C VAL A 139 -6.39 6.71 23.79
N GLU A 140 -6.82 7.49 22.80
CA GLU A 140 -7.99 8.37 22.90
C GLU A 140 -9.31 7.60 22.88
N ALA A 141 -9.36 6.44 22.20
CA ALA A 141 -10.55 5.61 22.10
C ALA A 141 -10.69 4.53 23.20
N GLY A 142 -9.72 4.43 24.10
CA GLY A 142 -9.75 3.45 25.20
C GLY A 142 -9.62 1.99 24.81
N ALA A 143 -9.15 1.70 23.58
CA ALA A 143 -8.91 0.32 23.13
C ALA A 143 -7.53 -0.18 23.58
N SER A 144 -7.40 -1.47 23.87
CA SER A 144 -6.23 -2.07 24.48
C SER A 144 -5.05 -2.33 23.50
N GLU A 145 -5.32 -2.44 22.21
CA GLU A 145 -4.33 -2.69 21.18
C GLU A 145 -4.46 -1.72 20.00
N GLY A 146 -3.33 -1.16 19.56
CA GLY A 146 -3.27 -0.22 18.45
C GLY A 146 -3.40 -0.89 17.09
N ILE A 147 -3.64 -0.07 16.07
CA ILE A 147 -3.57 -0.50 14.65
C ILE A 147 -2.11 -0.81 14.33
N ARG A 148 -1.84 -2.03 13.87
CA ARG A 148 -0.50 -2.47 13.51
C ARG A 148 -0.22 -2.17 12.04
N PHE A 149 0.35 -1.01 11.75
CA PHE A 149 0.87 -0.73 10.42
C PHE A 149 2.22 -1.41 10.19
N LEU A 150 2.40 -1.93 8.98
CA LEU A 150 3.59 -2.63 8.51
C LEU A 150 4.20 -1.85 7.35
N PRO A 151 5.21 -0.98 7.60
CA PRO A 151 5.86 -0.19 6.56
C PRO A 151 6.50 -1.08 5.49
N ALA A 152 6.32 -0.72 4.23
CA ALA A 152 6.91 -1.37 3.07
C ALA A 152 7.25 -0.32 2.01
N VAL A 153 7.99 -0.68 0.96
CA VAL A 153 8.38 0.26 -0.11
C VAL A 153 7.99 -0.29 -1.47
N TYR A 154 7.35 0.56 -2.29
CA TYR A 154 7.21 0.37 -3.72
C TYR A 154 8.27 1.17 -4.45
N GLY A 155 8.88 0.59 -5.49
CA GLY A 155 9.83 1.31 -6.32
C GLY A 155 10.33 0.52 -7.52
N PRO A 156 10.94 1.23 -8.51
CA PRO A 156 11.45 0.61 -9.73
C PRO A 156 12.71 -0.21 -9.42
N LYS A 157 12.80 -1.39 -10.05
CA LYS A 157 13.96 -2.30 -9.88
C LYS A 157 15.30 -1.62 -10.14
N GLY A 158 15.36 -0.69 -11.09
CA GLY A 158 16.59 -0.04 -11.52
C GLY A 158 17.05 1.12 -10.64
N ASP A 159 16.32 1.50 -9.61
CA ASP A 159 16.73 2.56 -8.69
C ASP A 159 17.58 2.00 -7.55
N ASP A 160 18.85 1.69 -7.86
CA ASP A 160 19.79 1.13 -6.90
C ASP A 160 19.98 2.01 -5.66
N SER A 161 19.89 3.34 -5.79
CA SER A 161 20.02 4.29 -4.68
C SER A 161 18.92 4.10 -3.65
N THR A 162 17.66 3.93 -4.08
CA THR A 162 16.53 3.63 -3.21
C THR A 162 16.75 2.33 -2.44
N TRP A 163 17.18 1.27 -3.12
CA TRP A 163 17.35 -0.03 -2.46
C TRP A 163 18.52 -0.07 -1.50
N GLN A 164 19.62 0.63 -1.79
CA GLN A 164 20.74 0.81 -0.86
C GLN A 164 20.31 1.59 0.38
N SER A 165 19.63 2.73 0.19
CA SER A 165 19.12 3.55 1.29
C SER A 165 18.16 2.77 2.19
N LEU A 166 17.25 1.99 1.61
CA LEU A 166 16.35 1.13 2.37
C LEU A 166 17.14 0.08 3.18
N GLY A 167 18.15 -0.55 2.56
CA GLY A 167 19.04 -1.49 3.24
C GLY A 167 19.75 -0.88 4.44
N HIS A 168 20.27 0.34 4.31
CA HIS A 168 20.91 1.09 5.39
C HIS A 168 19.91 1.43 6.51
N ALA A 169 18.74 1.95 6.15
CA ALA A 169 17.70 2.27 7.14
C ALA A 169 17.27 1.04 7.97
N VAL A 170 17.13 -0.12 7.32
CA VAL A 170 16.80 -1.38 8.01
C VAL A 170 17.96 -1.85 8.89
N ALA A 171 19.21 -1.71 8.46
CA ALA A 171 20.38 -1.98 9.29
C ALA A 171 20.43 -1.10 10.54
N GLU A 172 19.90 0.13 10.45
CA GLU A 172 19.71 1.07 11.55
C GLU A 172 18.35 0.88 12.28
N GLN A 173 17.75 -0.31 12.17
CA GLN A 173 16.54 -0.75 12.89
C GLN A 173 15.22 -0.08 12.44
N ALA A 174 15.17 0.59 11.28
CA ALA A 174 13.89 0.98 10.71
C ALA A 174 13.07 -0.27 10.33
N GLN A 175 11.79 -0.27 10.65
CA GLN A 175 10.92 -1.40 10.30
C GLN A 175 10.62 -1.39 8.81
N CYS A 176 10.75 -2.56 8.17
CA CYS A 176 10.37 -2.81 6.79
C CYS A 176 9.80 -4.22 6.66
N ALA A 177 8.52 -4.32 6.31
CA ALA A 177 7.84 -5.60 6.13
C ALA A 177 8.17 -6.28 4.80
N GLY A 178 8.70 -5.51 3.83
CA GLY A 178 9.11 -5.99 2.52
C GLY A 178 8.96 -4.94 1.43
N VAL A 179 9.05 -5.38 0.17
CA VAL A 179 9.03 -4.45 -0.97
C VAL A 179 8.11 -4.92 -2.09
N TRP A 180 7.60 -3.96 -2.85
CA TRP A 180 6.88 -4.15 -4.09
C TRP A 180 7.73 -3.59 -5.24
N ILE A 181 8.25 -4.47 -6.09
CA ILE A 181 9.21 -4.13 -7.13
C ILE A 181 8.47 -3.84 -8.43
N ALA A 182 8.64 -2.63 -8.98
CA ALA A 182 8.21 -2.30 -10.32
C ALA A 182 9.29 -2.71 -11.33
N ARG A 183 8.95 -3.64 -12.19
CA ARG A 183 9.76 -4.04 -13.35
C ARG A 183 8.83 -4.46 -14.48
N PRO A 184 8.14 -3.51 -15.12
CA PRO A 184 7.36 -3.83 -16.30
C PRO A 184 8.30 -4.31 -17.43
N GLY A 185 7.91 -5.39 -18.09
CA GLY A 185 8.67 -5.90 -19.22
C GLY A 185 8.51 -5.00 -20.45
N THR A 186 7.28 -4.54 -20.68
CA THR A 186 6.88 -3.59 -21.71
C THR A 186 5.67 -2.80 -21.22
N ILE A 187 5.49 -1.61 -21.75
CA ILE A 187 4.27 -0.82 -21.57
C ILE A 187 3.16 -1.44 -22.43
N GLY A 188 1.93 -1.42 -21.93
CA GLY A 188 0.75 -1.91 -22.63
C GLY A 188 0.34 -3.33 -22.25
N CYS A 189 -0.67 -3.86 -22.95
CA CYS A 189 -1.30 -5.13 -22.57
C CYS A 189 -0.49 -6.34 -23.02
N HIS A 190 -0.04 -7.13 -22.08
CA HIS A 190 0.59 -8.42 -22.27
C HIS A 190 0.39 -9.32 -21.06
N SER A 191 0.65 -10.60 -21.19
CA SER A 191 0.50 -11.55 -20.09
C SER A 191 1.49 -11.27 -18.97
N LEU A 192 1.01 -11.25 -17.73
CA LEU A 192 1.86 -11.15 -16.55
C LEU A 192 2.68 -12.43 -16.41
N ARG A 193 4.01 -12.31 -16.52
CA ARG A 193 4.94 -13.46 -16.45
C ARG A 193 4.87 -14.17 -15.10
N GLU A 194 5.39 -15.38 -15.06
CA GLU A 194 5.57 -16.09 -13.79
C GLU A 194 6.60 -15.40 -12.91
N TRP A 195 6.46 -15.60 -11.59
CA TRP A 195 7.39 -15.08 -10.60
C TRP A 195 8.79 -15.68 -10.79
N ASN A 196 9.80 -14.83 -10.72
CA ASN A 196 11.20 -15.26 -10.76
C ASN A 196 12.03 -14.30 -9.90
N ASP A 197 12.53 -14.77 -8.77
CA ASP A 197 13.27 -13.95 -7.81
C ASP A 197 14.54 -13.32 -8.41
N ASP A 198 15.33 -14.06 -9.17
CA ASP A 198 16.58 -13.55 -9.78
C ASP A 198 16.28 -12.43 -10.76
N TRP A 199 15.17 -12.52 -11.45
CA TRP A 199 14.78 -11.52 -12.42
C TRP A 199 14.08 -10.31 -11.75
N ILE A 200 13.29 -10.50 -10.70
CA ILE A 200 12.54 -9.45 -10.03
C ILE A 200 13.43 -8.66 -9.07
N ARG A 201 14.20 -9.34 -8.23
CA ARG A 201 14.96 -8.74 -7.14
C ARG A 201 16.01 -7.74 -7.63
N PRO A 202 16.05 -6.48 -7.09
CA PRO A 202 17.17 -5.57 -7.31
C PRO A 202 18.46 -6.14 -6.72
N LYS A 203 19.59 -5.96 -7.41
CA LYS A 203 20.89 -6.43 -6.92
C LYS A 203 21.36 -5.70 -5.65
N SER A 204 20.98 -4.44 -5.53
CA SER A 204 21.27 -3.56 -4.39
C SER A 204 20.33 -3.76 -3.18
N LEU A 205 19.26 -4.55 -3.33
CA LEU A 205 18.34 -4.82 -2.22
C LEU A 205 18.96 -5.80 -1.23
N SER A 206 19.04 -5.41 0.06
CA SER A 206 19.52 -6.27 1.15
C SER A 206 18.78 -7.61 1.20
N ASN A 207 19.51 -8.69 1.43
CA ASN A 207 18.93 -10.05 1.55
C ASN A 207 17.96 -10.21 2.73
N ALA A 208 18.03 -9.33 3.72
CA ALA A 208 17.12 -9.29 4.84
C ALA A 208 15.71 -8.77 4.49
N ILE A 209 15.55 -8.16 3.30
CA ILE A 209 14.29 -7.55 2.86
C ILE A 209 13.67 -8.40 1.75
N MET A 210 12.42 -8.82 1.94
CA MET A 210 11.72 -9.73 1.03
C MET A 210 10.91 -8.97 -0.03
N PRO A 211 11.00 -9.34 -1.31
CA PRO A 211 10.01 -8.95 -2.31
C PRO A 211 8.66 -9.61 -2.00
N LEU A 212 7.64 -8.79 -1.76
CA LEU A 212 6.27 -9.24 -1.50
C LEU A 212 5.41 -9.22 -2.76
N LEU A 213 5.61 -8.20 -3.60
CA LEU A 213 4.88 -8.00 -4.85
C LEU A 213 5.84 -7.63 -5.98
N TRP A 214 5.37 -7.91 -7.18
CA TRP A 214 6.01 -7.50 -8.42
C TRP A 214 4.98 -6.92 -9.40
N GLN A 215 5.22 -5.68 -9.85
CA GLN A 215 4.47 -5.06 -10.94
C GLN A 215 5.16 -5.42 -12.26
N GLY A 216 4.52 -6.25 -13.04
CA GLY A 216 5.05 -6.77 -14.29
C GLY A 216 4.41 -6.20 -15.55
N VAL A 217 3.28 -5.52 -15.41
CA VAL A 217 2.56 -4.85 -16.50
C VAL A 217 2.24 -3.42 -16.11
N GLN A 218 2.49 -2.50 -17.03
CA GLN A 218 2.24 -1.08 -16.87
C GLN A 218 1.32 -0.56 -17.99
N GLU A 219 0.37 0.29 -17.63
CA GLU A 219 -0.53 1.00 -18.57
C GLU A 219 -1.32 0.10 -19.53
N CYS A 220 -1.70 -1.10 -19.10
CA CYS A 220 -2.65 -1.90 -19.88
C CYS A 220 -4.07 -1.39 -19.67
N ALA A 221 -4.61 -0.71 -20.65
CA ALA A 221 -5.92 -0.06 -20.59
C ALA A 221 -6.06 0.90 -19.38
N GLY A 222 -4.98 1.63 -19.06
CA GLY A 222 -4.92 2.56 -17.92
C GLY A 222 -4.74 1.88 -16.56
N LEU A 223 -4.45 0.59 -16.53
CA LEU A 223 -4.23 -0.19 -15.31
C LEU A 223 -2.85 -0.82 -15.27
N ASP A 224 -2.28 -0.92 -14.09
CA ASP A 224 -1.08 -1.68 -13.79
C ASP A 224 -1.44 -3.03 -13.17
N TYR A 225 -0.67 -4.06 -13.47
CA TYR A 225 -0.94 -5.40 -12.94
C TYR A 225 0.26 -5.96 -12.19
N SER A 226 -0.04 -6.53 -11.03
CA SER A 226 0.95 -7.04 -10.10
C SER A 226 0.66 -8.48 -9.67
N ARG A 227 1.71 -9.18 -9.30
CA ARG A 227 1.67 -10.54 -8.76
C ARG A 227 2.20 -10.54 -7.33
N LEU A 228 1.54 -11.30 -6.46
CA LEU A 228 2.05 -11.60 -5.13
C LEU A 228 3.19 -12.59 -5.22
N ASN A 229 4.11 -12.52 -4.27
CA ASN A 229 5.12 -13.57 -4.08
C ASN A 229 4.41 -14.90 -3.82
N PRO A 230 4.66 -15.95 -4.65
CA PRO A 230 3.97 -17.22 -4.52
C PRO A 230 4.42 -18.05 -3.31
N SER A 231 5.52 -17.69 -2.66
CA SER A 231 5.98 -18.39 -1.45
C SER A 231 5.07 -18.16 -0.24
N ASP A 232 4.37 -17.00 -0.17
CA ASP A 232 3.46 -16.69 0.95
C ASP A 232 2.31 -15.74 0.54
N PRO A 233 1.50 -16.09 -0.48
CA PRO A 233 0.46 -15.20 -0.97
C PRO A 233 -0.68 -14.99 0.03
N GLY A 234 -0.95 -15.98 0.88
CA GLY A 234 -2.01 -15.92 1.89
C GLY A 234 -1.70 -14.90 2.99
N SER A 235 -0.50 -14.93 3.53
CA SER A 235 -0.07 -13.98 4.56
C SER A 235 -0.03 -12.55 4.01
N ILE A 236 0.43 -12.34 2.76
CA ILE A 236 0.43 -11.03 2.14
C ILE A 236 -1.02 -10.51 2.01
N LEU A 237 -1.94 -11.34 1.49
CA LEU A 237 -3.34 -10.95 1.33
C LEU A 237 -4.01 -10.62 2.67
N ASN A 238 -3.76 -11.39 3.73
CA ASN A 238 -4.35 -11.14 5.05
C ASN A 238 -3.94 -9.80 5.64
N ARG A 239 -2.81 -9.24 5.20
CA ARG A 239 -2.31 -7.91 5.59
C ARG A 239 -2.80 -6.78 4.68
N LEU A 240 -3.72 -7.04 3.75
CA LEU A 240 -4.39 -6.04 2.95
C LEU A 240 -5.82 -5.85 3.48
N ILE A 241 -6.37 -4.65 3.29
CA ILE A 241 -7.65 -4.27 3.87
C ILE A 241 -8.80 -4.73 2.97
N LEU A 242 -9.64 -5.66 3.43
CA LEU A 242 -10.95 -5.85 2.81
C LEU A 242 -11.85 -4.71 3.34
N PRO A 243 -12.39 -3.81 2.50
CA PRO A 243 -13.23 -2.74 3.01
C PRO A 243 -14.40 -3.26 3.85
N PRO A 244 -14.86 -2.54 4.91
CA PRO A 244 -16.00 -2.97 5.70
C PRO A 244 -17.28 -3.02 4.87
N ASN A 245 -18.23 -3.88 5.26
CA ASN A 245 -19.60 -3.83 4.75
C ASN A 245 -20.27 -2.55 5.27
N GLY A 246 -20.98 -1.81 4.43
CA GLY A 246 -21.59 -0.53 4.80
C GLY A 246 -22.54 -0.56 6.02
N GLN A 247 -22.92 -1.74 6.51
CA GLN A 247 -23.70 -1.91 7.75
C GLN A 247 -22.86 -1.74 9.02
N GLU A 248 -21.56 -2.08 9.00
CA GLU A 248 -20.67 -1.94 10.16
C GLU A 248 -20.34 -0.49 10.50
N THR A 249 -20.45 0.42 9.54
CA THR A 249 -20.22 1.86 9.77
C THR A 249 -21.41 2.59 10.39
N VAL A 250 -22.63 2.06 10.31
CA VAL A 250 -23.84 2.69 10.84
C VAL A 250 -24.02 2.40 12.33
N ASP A 251 -23.62 1.23 12.81
CA ASP A 251 -23.79 0.83 14.21
C ASP A 251 -22.87 1.59 15.17
N VAL A 252 -21.73 2.10 14.70
CA VAL A 252 -20.79 2.90 15.50
C VAL A 252 -21.30 4.34 15.72
N LEU A 253 -22.07 4.89 14.77
CA LEU A 253 -22.64 6.23 14.90
C LEU A 253 -23.93 6.26 15.74
N SER A 254 -24.62 5.13 15.83
CA SER A 254 -25.88 5.03 16.60
C SER A 254 -25.67 4.71 18.10
N SER A 255 -24.54 4.13 18.49
CA SER A 255 -24.22 3.79 19.86
C SER A 255 -23.58 4.93 20.68
N GLY A 256 -23.25 6.05 20.05
CA GLY A 256 -22.64 7.23 20.67
C GLY A 256 -23.64 8.33 21.13
N LEU A 257 -24.95 8.09 21.02
CA LEU A 257 -26.01 9.06 21.37
C LEU A 257 -27.00 8.49 22.41
N SER A 258 -26.48 7.84 23.43
CA SER A 258 -27.30 7.47 24.60
C SER A 258 -26.65 7.87 25.91
#